data_002c2fbfe1b2004f972d887c7452d340
#
_entry.id   002c2fbfe1b2004f972d887c7452d340
#
_cell.length_a   1.000
_cell.length_b   1.000
_cell.length_c   1.000
_cell.angle_alpha   90.00
_cell.angle_beta   90.00
_cell.angle_gamma   90.00
#
_symmetry.space_group_name_H-M   'P 1'
#
loop_
_entity.id
_entity.type
_entity.pdbx_description
1 polymer ?
#
loop_
_entity_poly.entity_id
_entity_poly.type
_entity_poly.pdbx_seq_one_letter_code
_entity_poly.pdbx_strand_id
1 'polypeptide(L)'
;MSLDDATERKQPNYHFDRHKPEYRQQFEKITEEMQSRCPMAWTDVYDGHWVAAGSKEVFELARCPVVSNHHDLTGETPFTGITIPKAQRATVVRGGILEMDEPEHSNYRGALNPYLSPAAVKRWAPFVDEIVRASLDEKIESGHIDFVDDLANIVPAVLTLAMMGIELKKWPVYSEPAHLSVSTPEHSPDAPRVAEMNRQMGIDMINTMMEVRENPRPGLVNALLQLRIDGAPAPDLEILGNLGLIIGGGFDTTTALTAHSLEWLSENPLERERLSRERDKLLDPATEEFLRFYTPAPGDGRTFSGDFEVDGYQFKEGERLWLSWAMANRDPSVFEKPNEVVLDRKGNRHFSFGIGVHRCVGSNVARTVFKAMLTAVLDRMPDYVCDPEGSVHYETIGVIQGMKHLPADFTPGPRLGPGLDETLELLQKACLEQGLARPITEHKEAAVIDWR
;
A
#
# COMPACT_ATOMS: atom_id res chain seq x y z
N MET A 1 -56.75 -8.75 3.84
CA MET A 1 -55.69 -9.69 4.27
C MET A 1 -54.40 -9.09 3.80
N SER A 2 -53.76 -8.25 4.62
CA SER A 2 -52.48 -7.65 4.37
C SER A 2 -51.42 -8.66 4.77
N LEU A 3 -50.68 -9.13 3.82
CA LEU A 3 -49.45 -9.89 4.04
C LEU A 3 -48.31 -8.89 4.22
N ASP A 4 -48.13 -8.43 5.46
CA ASP A 4 -46.86 -7.86 5.90
C ASP A 4 -45.89 -9.03 6.17
N ASP A 5 -45.29 -9.55 5.12
CA ASP A 5 -44.14 -10.45 5.22
C ASP A 5 -42.86 -9.64 4.93
N ALA A 6 -42.62 -8.64 5.75
CA ALA A 6 -41.31 -8.04 5.86
C ALA A 6 -40.41 -9.05 6.58
N THR A 7 -39.77 -9.92 5.83
CA THR A 7 -38.62 -10.67 6.31
C THR A 7 -37.63 -9.66 6.86
N GLU A 8 -37.48 -9.63 8.17
CA GLU A 8 -36.61 -8.68 8.86
C GLU A 8 -35.18 -8.90 8.34
N ARG A 9 -34.64 -7.87 7.65
CA ARG A 9 -33.31 -7.91 7.04
C ARG A 9 -32.26 -8.24 8.11
N LYS A 10 -31.44 -9.27 7.90
CA LYS A 10 -30.30 -9.58 8.78
C LYS A 10 -29.27 -8.46 8.66
N GLN A 11 -29.23 -7.58 9.63
CA GLN A 11 -28.35 -6.41 9.67
C GLN A 11 -27.79 -6.22 11.08
N PRO A 12 -26.84 -7.07 11.51
CA PRO A 12 -26.20 -6.88 12.80
C PRO A 12 -25.43 -5.57 12.81
N ASN A 13 -25.65 -4.76 13.85
CA ASN A 13 -24.99 -3.48 14.04
C ASN A 13 -23.78 -3.64 14.94
N TYR A 14 -22.68 -3.03 14.54
CA TYR A 14 -21.47 -2.92 15.36
C TYR A 14 -20.87 -1.53 15.18
N HIS A 15 -20.98 -0.68 16.19
CA HIS A 15 -20.53 0.70 16.12
C HIS A 15 -19.03 0.81 16.41
N PHE A 16 -18.24 1.29 15.45
CA PHE A 16 -16.88 1.73 15.62
C PHE A 16 -16.48 2.70 14.49
N ASP A 17 -15.54 3.59 14.79
CA ASP A 17 -14.99 4.52 13.80
C ASP A 17 -13.50 4.25 13.63
N ARG A 18 -13.10 3.70 12.47
CA ARG A 18 -11.71 3.34 12.18
C ARG A 18 -10.78 4.56 12.02
N HIS A 19 -11.32 5.75 11.85
CA HIS A 19 -10.57 7.01 11.78
C HIS A 19 -10.37 7.68 13.14
N LYS A 20 -10.68 6.97 14.24
CA LYS A 20 -10.44 7.42 15.61
C LYS A 20 -9.29 6.66 16.27
N PRO A 21 -8.52 7.32 17.16
CA PRO A 21 -7.43 6.67 17.90
C PRO A 21 -7.87 5.46 18.71
N GLU A 22 -9.10 5.48 19.23
CA GLU A 22 -9.69 4.39 20.00
C GLU A 22 -9.78 3.08 19.20
N TYR A 23 -10.04 3.18 17.90
CA TYR A 23 -10.06 2.00 17.03
C TYR A 23 -8.69 1.32 16.97
N ARG A 24 -7.61 2.08 16.83
CA ARG A 24 -6.26 1.54 16.85
C ARG A 24 -5.97 0.83 18.17
N GLN A 25 -6.32 1.44 19.30
CA GLN A 25 -6.08 0.88 20.63
C GLN A 25 -6.89 -0.40 20.91
N GLN A 26 -8.05 -0.54 20.28
CA GLN A 26 -8.99 -1.65 20.49
C GLN A 26 -9.10 -2.58 19.28
N PHE A 27 -8.20 -2.46 18.30
CA PHE A 27 -8.30 -3.18 17.02
C PHE A 27 -8.46 -4.69 17.21
N GLU A 28 -7.64 -5.32 18.04
CA GLU A 28 -7.71 -6.76 18.30
C GLU A 28 -9.06 -7.16 18.91
N LYS A 29 -9.47 -6.45 19.93
CA LYS A 29 -10.76 -6.70 20.60
C LYS A 29 -11.95 -6.55 19.64
N ILE A 30 -12.00 -5.46 18.88
CA ILE A 30 -13.06 -5.21 17.88
C ILE A 30 -13.05 -6.31 16.82
N THR A 31 -11.87 -6.72 16.36
CA THR A 31 -11.72 -7.79 15.36
C THR A 31 -12.25 -9.12 15.91
N GLU A 32 -11.85 -9.54 17.11
CA GLU A 32 -12.31 -10.76 17.76
C GLU A 32 -13.84 -10.77 17.99
N GLU A 33 -14.38 -9.65 18.45
CA GLU A 33 -15.83 -9.50 18.67
C GLU A 33 -16.60 -9.60 17.34
N MET A 34 -16.14 -8.96 16.29
CA MET A 34 -16.77 -9.05 14.97
C MET A 34 -16.69 -10.47 14.41
N GLN A 35 -15.51 -11.08 14.39
CA GLN A 35 -15.32 -12.41 13.82
C GLN A 35 -16.10 -13.50 14.57
N SER A 36 -16.26 -13.38 15.89
CA SER A 36 -16.98 -14.36 16.69
C SER A 36 -18.50 -14.22 16.64
N ARG A 37 -19.03 -13.02 16.40
CA ARG A 37 -20.49 -12.73 16.50
C ARG A 37 -21.12 -12.35 15.16
N CYS A 38 -20.45 -11.52 14.38
CA CYS A 38 -20.97 -10.93 13.16
C CYS A 38 -19.81 -10.58 12.19
N PRO A 39 -19.23 -11.55 11.48
CA PRO A 39 -18.14 -11.33 10.55
C PRO A 39 -18.50 -10.34 9.42
N MET A 40 -19.79 -10.04 9.29
CA MET A 40 -20.37 -8.98 8.49
C MET A 40 -21.29 -8.14 9.37
N ALA A 41 -21.03 -6.84 9.51
CA ALA A 41 -21.87 -5.94 10.32
C ALA A 41 -22.07 -4.60 9.63
N TRP A 42 -23.18 -3.94 9.99
CA TRP A 42 -23.44 -2.55 9.64
C TRP A 42 -22.90 -1.63 10.74
N THR A 43 -22.25 -0.55 10.33
CA THR A 43 -21.93 0.58 11.21
C THR A 43 -22.62 1.83 10.71
N ASP A 44 -23.07 2.69 11.61
CA ASP A 44 -23.83 3.91 11.33
C ASP A 44 -22.94 5.15 11.13
N VAL A 45 -21.62 5.01 11.27
CA VAL A 45 -20.69 6.10 10.99
C VAL A 45 -20.62 6.41 9.50
N TYR A 46 -20.38 7.67 9.14
CA TYR A 46 -20.20 8.14 7.76
C TYR A 46 -21.38 7.77 6.83
N ASP A 47 -22.59 8.11 7.26
CA ASP A 47 -23.86 7.82 6.57
C ASP A 47 -24.20 6.32 6.48
N GLY A 48 -23.49 5.50 7.22
CA GLY A 48 -23.67 4.06 7.32
C GLY A 48 -22.97 3.27 6.21
N HIS A 49 -22.41 2.12 6.61
CA HIS A 49 -21.80 1.18 5.66
C HIS A 49 -21.64 -0.21 6.28
N TRP A 50 -21.55 -1.22 5.42
CA TRP A 50 -21.19 -2.57 5.81
C TRP A 50 -19.69 -2.70 6.07
N VAL A 51 -19.32 -3.59 6.99
CA VAL A 51 -17.93 -3.98 7.26
C VAL A 51 -17.82 -5.49 7.17
N ALA A 52 -16.97 -5.98 6.27
CA ALA A 52 -16.58 -7.37 6.19
C ALA A 52 -15.29 -7.60 6.98
N ALA A 53 -15.34 -8.39 8.05
CA ALA A 53 -14.25 -8.66 8.98
C ALA A 53 -13.74 -10.11 8.90
N GLY A 54 -14.55 -11.06 8.43
CA GLY A 54 -14.17 -12.45 8.29
C GLY A 54 -13.44 -12.73 6.96
N SER A 55 -12.52 -13.67 6.97
CA SER A 55 -11.75 -14.06 5.78
C SER A 55 -12.65 -14.58 4.65
N LYS A 56 -13.70 -15.33 4.97
CA LYS A 56 -14.67 -15.85 3.99
C LYS A 56 -15.41 -14.71 3.30
N GLU A 57 -16.01 -13.81 4.08
CA GLU A 57 -16.79 -12.68 3.61
C GLU A 57 -15.96 -11.75 2.74
N VAL A 58 -14.75 -11.44 3.19
CA VAL A 58 -13.79 -10.63 2.43
C VAL A 58 -13.40 -11.30 1.11
N PHE A 59 -13.13 -12.61 1.13
CA PHE A 59 -12.76 -13.36 -0.07
C PHE A 59 -13.89 -13.40 -1.10
N GLU A 60 -15.12 -13.61 -0.67
CA GLU A 60 -16.29 -13.69 -1.55
C GLU A 60 -16.67 -12.32 -2.12
N LEU A 61 -16.76 -11.29 -1.27
CA LEU A 61 -17.20 -9.96 -1.67
C LEU A 61 -16.18 -9.21 -2.52
N ALA A 62 -14.87 -9.37 -2.24
CA ALA A 62 -13.82 -8.75 -3.06
C ALA A 62 -13.76 -9.28 -4.51
N ARG A 63 -14.43 -10.38 -4.80
CA ARG A 63 -14.49 -11.03 -6.12
C ARG A 63 -15.90 -11.00 -6.72
N CYS A 64 -16.85 -10.43 -6.00
CA CYS A 64 -18.24 -10.38 -6.42
C CYS A 64 -18.43 -9.31 -7.51
N PRO A 65 -19.02 -9.66 -8.66
CA PRO A 65 -19.19 -8.71 -9.77
C PRO A 65 -20.17 -7.56 -9.49
N VAL A 66 -21.00 -7.66 -8.43
CA VAL A 66 -21.88 -6.57 -8.00
C VAL A 66 -21.23 -5.68 -6.94
N VAL A 67 -19.97 -5.91 -6.62
CA VAL A 67 -19.20 -5.08 -5.68
C VAL A 67 -18.21 -4.24 -6.47
N SER A 68 -18.55 -2.96 -6.65
CA SER A 68 -17.90 -2.00 -7.53
C SER A 68 -16.84 -1.16 -6.81
N ASN A 69 -15.76 -0.87 -7.52
CA ASN A 69 -14.72 0.11 -7.15
C ASN A 69 -14.98 1.49 -7.78
N HIS A 70 -15.93 1.57 -8.71
CA HIS A 70 -16.11 2.77 -9.54
C HIS A 70 -16.28 4.04 -8.71
N HIS A 71 -15.68 5.13 -9.18
CA HIS A 71 -15.87 6.48 -8.66
C HIS A 71 -16.51 7.35 -9.72
N ASP A 72 -17.75 7.75 -9.49
CA ASP A 72 -18.46 8.72 -10.32
C ASP A 72 -18.15 10.15 -9.84
N LEU A 73 -17.28 10.83 -10.56
CA LEU A 73 -16.90 12.21 -10.25
C LEU A 73 -18.02 13.22 -10.54
N THR A 74 -19.06 12.85 -11.30
CA THR A 74 -20.22 13.72 -11.57
C THR A 74 -21.16 13.84 -10.38
N GLY A 75 -21.15 12.80 -9.50
CA GLY A 75 -22.04 12.70 -8.34
C GLY A 75 -23.48 12.35 -8.72
N GLU A 76 -23.74 11.92 -9.95
CA GLU A 76 -25.06 11.50 -10.42
C GLU A 76 -25.44 10.10 -9.90
N THR A 77 -24.45 9.30 -9.51
CA THR A 77 -24.63 7.95 -8.99
C THR A 77 -24.09 7.83 -7.56
N PRO A 78 -24.46 6.75 -6.82
CA PRO A 78 -23.95 6.51 -5.47
C PRO A 78 -22.49 6.01 -5.42
N PHE A 79 -21.82 5.83 -6.57
CA PHE A 79 -20.48 5.29 -6.65
C PHE A 79 -19.43 6.33 -6.23
N THR A 80 -18.79 6.15 -5.09
CA THR A 80 -17.82 7.10 -4.52
C THR A 80 -16.43 6.50 -4.34
N GLY A 81 -16.07 5.53 -5.17
CA GLY A 81 -14.76 4.88 -5.17
C GLY A 81 -14.49 4.09 -3.88
N ILE A 82 -13.22 4.05 -3.48
CA ILE A 82 -12.76 3.24 -2.35
C ILE A 82 -12.74 3.96 -1.00
N THR A 83 -13.00 5.27 -0.98
CA THR A 83 -12.85 6.08 0.23
C THR A 83 -14.15 6.08 1.05
N ILE A 84 -14.06 5.75 2.33
CA ILE A 84 -15.09 5.91 3.34
C ILE A 84 -14.42 6.57 4.56
N PRO A 85 -14.82 7.76 4.99
CA PRO A 85 -15.94 8.58 4.51
C PRO A 85 -15.72 9.13 3.10
N LYS A 86 -16.81 9.53 2.43
CA LYS A 86 -16.71 10.25 1.16
C LYS A 86 -15.85 11.48 1.35
N ALA A 87 -14.94 11.74 0.42
CA ALA A 87 -14.10 12.94 0.45
C ALA A 87 -14.96 14.21 0.54
N GLN A 88 -14.67 15.08 1.49
CA GLN A 88 -15.43 16.32 1.70
C GLN A 88 -15.21 17.35 0.57
N ARG A 89 -14.08 17.24 -0.13
CA ARG A 89 -13.75 18.10 -1.27
C ARG A 89 -14.13 17.40 -2.57
N ALA A 90 -14.62 18.18 -3.54
CA ALA A 90 -14.82 17.68 -4.89
C ALA A 90 -13.49 17.11 -5.43
N THR A 91 -13.45 15.81 -5.59
CA THR A 91 -12.33 15.12 -6.23
C THR A 91 -12.45 15.34 -7.72
N VAL A 92 -11.42 15.86 -8.35
CA VAL A 92 -11.42 16.12 -9.81
C VAL A 92 -10.73 15.00 -10.61
N VAL A 93 -10.12 14.05 -9.90
CA VAL A 93 -9.36 12.93 -10.47
C VAL A 93 -9.66 11.67 -9.67
N ARG A 94 -9.95 10.58 -10.36
CA ARG A 94 -10.13 9.26 -9.72
C ARG A 94 -8.78 8.71 -9.21
N GLY A 95 -8.84 7.79 -8.26
CA GLY A 95 -7.67 7.06 -7.75
C GLY A 95 -7.13 6.00 -8.75
N GLY A 96 -7.03 6.34 -10.03
CA GLY A 96 -6.52 5.46 -11.08
C GLY A 96 -7.27 4.12 -11.15
N ILE A 97 -6.53 3.04 -11.48
CA ILE A 97 -7.10 1.67 -11.59
C ILE A 97 -7.80 1.18 -10.31
N LEU A 98 -7.52 1.78 -9.17
CA LEU A 98 -8.14 1.40 -7.91
C LEU A 98 -9.63 1.80 -7.84
N GLU A 99 -10.02 2.83 -8.60
CA GLU A 99 -11.39 3.35 -8.67
C GLU A 99 -12.04 3.16 -10.06
N MET A 100 -11.64 2.10 -10.76
CA MET A 100 -12.19 1.71 -12.06
C MET A 100 -12.70 0.27 -11.99
N ASP A 101 -13.82 0.00 -12.64
CA ASP A 101 -14.31 -1.37 -12.88
C ASP A 101 -13.89 -1.87 -14.28
N GLU A 102 -14.12 -3.16 -14.54
CA GLU A 102 -13.94 -3.74 -15.88
C GLU A 102 -15.00 -3.19 -16.87
N PRO A 103 -14.65 -2.98 -18.13
CA PRO A 103 -13.37 -3.28 -18.79
C PRO A 103 -12.32 -2.16 -18.68
N GLU A 104 -12.66 -1.00 -18.15
CA GLU A 104 -11.78 0.17 -18.06
C GLU A 104 -10.51 -0.13 -17.26
N HIS A 105 -10.67 -0.77 -16.09
CA HIS A 105 -9.57 -1.20 -15.23
C HIS A 105 -8.49 -1.98 -16.00
N SER A 106 -8.89 -2.98 -16.80
CA SER A 106 -7.95 -3.82 -17.56
C SER A 106 -7.12 -3.05 -18.57
N ASN A 107 -7.65 -1.98 -19.17
CA ASN A 107 -6.91 -1.18 -20.15
C ASN A 107 -5.68 -0.52 -19.49
N TYR A 108 -5.87 0.16 -18.37
CA TYR A 108 -4.79 0.82 -17.65
C TYR A 108 -3.86 -0.17 -16.96
N ARG A 109 -4.40 -1.19 -16.32
CA ARG A 109 -3.59 -2.24 -15.68
C ARG A 109 -2.69 -2.96 -16.67
N GLY A 110 -3.19 -3.20 -17.88
CA GLY A 110 -2.43 -3.79 -18.99
C GLY A 110 -1.18 -2.96 -19.36
N ALA A 111 -1.26 -1.63 -19.30
CA ALA A 111 -0.13 -0.75 -19.55
C ALA A 111 0.93 -0.81 -18.43
N LEU A 112 0.53 -1.05 -17.18
CA LEU A 112 1.41 -1.10 -16.01
C LEU A 112 2.10 -2.46 -15.81
N ASN A 113 1.41 -3.57 -16.08
CA ASN A 113 1.89 -4.92 -15.80
C ASN A 113 3.29 -5.25 -16.35
N PRO A 114 3.69 -4.84 -17.59
CA PRO A 114 5.02 -5.12 -18.14
C PRO A 114 6.18 -4.51 -17.33
N TYR A 115 5.89 -3.50 -16.52
CA TYR A 115 6.87 -2.81 -15.66
C TYR A 115 6.94 -3.41 -14.25
N LEU A 116 5.85 -4.04 -13.78
CA LEU A 116 5.63 -4.48 -12.40
C LEU A 116 5.60 -6.02 -12.26
N SER A 117 5.80 -6.74 -13.37
CA SER A 117 5.91 -8.21 -13.36
C SER A 117 7.12 -8.68 -12.53
N PRO A 118 7.13 -9.93 -12.02
CA PRO A 118 8.29 -10.45 -11.27
C PRO A 118 9.61 -10.34 -12.04
N ALA A 119 9.60 -10.58 -13.35
CA ALA A 119 10.78 -10.47 -14.20
C ALA A 119 11.26 -9.01 -14.34
N ALA A 120 10.34 -8.05 -14.47
CA ALA A 120 10.67 -6.64 -14.53
C ALA A 120 11.26 -6.16 -13.21
N VAL A 121 10.63 -6.52 -12.08
CA VAL A 121 11.06 -6.11 -10.75
C VAL A 121 12.43 -6.69 -10.38
N LYS A 122 12.72 -7.94 -10.77
CA LYS A 122 14.03 -8.56 -10.50
C LYS A 122 15.23 -7.75 -11.04
N ARG A 123 15.02 -7.01 -12.13
CA ARG A 123 16.10 -6.15 -12.70
C ARG A 123 16.47 -4.97 -11.81
N TRP A 124 15.55 -4.54 -10.97
CA TRP A 124 15.73 -3.42 -10.07
C TRP A 124 16.47 -3.79 -8.77
N ALA A 125 16.69 -5.08 -8.48
CA ALA A 125 17.30 -5.50 -7.22
C ALA A 125 18.67 -4.81 -6.97
N PRO A 126 19.64 -4.80 -7.92
CA PRO A 126 20.92 -4.11 -7.67
C PRO A 126 20.76 -2.60 -7.47
N PHE A 127 19.77 -1.98 -8.13
CA PHE A 127 19.45 -0.56 -7.95
C PHE A 127 18.91 -0.29 -6.54
N VAL A 128 18.01 -1.16 -6.05
CA VAL A 128 17.46 -1.06 -4.69
C VAL A 128 18.56 -1.24 -3.66
N ASP A 129 19.44 -2.23 -3.84
CA ASP A 129 20.55 -2.51 -2.92
C ASP A 129 21.48 -1.28 -2.78
N GLU A 130 21.74 -0.56 -3.87
CA GLU A 130 22.57 0.66 -3.84
C GLU A 130 21.87 1.84 -3.14
N ILE A 131 20.58 2.03 -3.32
CA ILE A 131 19.84 3.07 -2.58
C ILE A 131 19.85 2.74 -1.08
N VAL A 132 19.56 1.48 -0.72
CA VAL A 132 19.56 1.02 0.68
C VAL A 132 20.94 1.23 1.30
N ARG A 133 22.02 0.82 0.61
CA ARG A 133 23.40 1.03 1.05
C ARG A 133 23.67 2.51 1.31
N ALA A 134 23.33 3.38 0.34
CA ALA A 134 23.60 4.81 0.44
C ALA A 134 22.81 5.48 1.57
N SER A 135 21.53 5.11 1.75
CA SER A 135 20.70 5.60 2.85
C SER A 135 21.29 5.22 4.21
N LEU A 136 21.70 3.97 4.39
CA LEU A 136 22.33 3.53 5.63
C LEU A 136 23.71 4.19 5.83
N ASP A 137 24.48 4.39 4.78
CA ASP A 137 25.80 5.04 4.85
C ASP A 137 25.72 6.49 5.35
N GLU A 138 24.62 7.20 5.13
CA GLU A 138 24.45 8.56 5.70
C GLU A 138 24.46 8.57 7.22
N LYS A 139 24.09 7.46 7.86
CA LYS A 139 23.89 7.36 9.32
C LYS A 139 24.85 6.38 10.02
N ILE A 140 25.46 5.44 9.29
CA ILE A 140 26.17 4.30 9.86
C ILE A 140 27.33 4.68 10.79
N GLU A 141 27.99 5.81 10.56
CA GLU A 141 29.11 6.29 11.38
C GLU A 141 28.62 7.04 12.64
N SER A 142 27.38 7.53 12.66
CA SER A 142 26.81 8.23 13.80
C SER A 142 26.38 7.33 14.93
N GLY A 143 26.02 6.07 14.63
CA GLY A 143 25.41 5.14 15.56
C GLY A 143 23.95 5.43 15.90
N HIS A 144 23.32 6.36 15.16
CA HIS A 144 21.93 6.75 15.34
C HIS A 144 21.23 6.91 13.97
N ILE A 145 19.98 6.46 13.86
CA ILE A 145 19.15 6.53 12.66
C ILE A 145 17.67 6.70 13.04
N ASP A 146 16.89 7.41 12.23
CA ASP A 146 15.44 7.23 12.18
C ASP A 146 15.11 6.34 10.98
N PHE A 147 14.66 5.11 11.25
CA PHE A 147 14.36 4.14 10.18
C PHE A 147 13.24 4.60 9.24
N VAL A 148 12.34 5.47 9.66
CA VAL A 148 11.30 6.03 8.80
C VAL A 148 11.92 7.07 7.87
N ASP A 149 12.55 8.11 8.44
CA ASP A 149 13.02 9.27 7.68
C ASP A 149 14.28 8.97 6.87
N ASP A 150 15.22 8.19 7.44
CA ASP A 150 16.55 7.99 6.86
C ASP A 150 16.65 6.74 5.96
N LEU A 151 15.62 5.88 5.92
CA LEU A 151 15.62 4.65 5.13
C LEU A 151 14.29 4.40 4.43
N ALA A 152 13.22 4.16 5.20
CA ALA A 152 11.99 3.58 4.68
C ALA A 152 11.17 4.54 3.81
N ASN A 153 11.28 5.86 4.00
CA ASN A 153 10.70 6.88 3.12
C ASN A 153 11.53 7.11 1.85
N ILE A 154 12.84 6.88 1.90
CA ILE A 154 13.75 7.17 0.78
C ILE A 154 13.68 6.06 -0.29
N VAL A 155 13.89 4.81 0.14
CA VAL A 155 14.11 3.68 -0.80
C VAL A 155 12.92 3.45 -1.73
N PRO A 156 11.68 3.30 -1.24
CA PRO A 156 10.53 3.09 -2.12
C PRO A 156 10.23 4.31 -2.99
N ALA A 157 10.46 5.53 -2.49
CA ALA A 157 10.25 6.76 -3.27
C ALA A 157 11.22 6.84 -4.45
N VAL A 158 12.52 6.69 -4.22
CA VAL A 158 13.54 6.73 -5.27
C VAL A 158 13.30 5.66 -6.32
N LEU A 159 13.01 4.42 -5.92
CA LEU A 159 12.69 3.34 -6.86
C LEU A 159 11.46 3.67 -7.71
N THR A 160 10.40 4.16 -7.09
CA THR A 160 9.16 4.48 -7.81
C THR A 160 9.41 5.58 -8.84
N LEU A 161 10.13 6.65 -8.48
CA LEU A 161 10.51 7.70 -9.44
C LEU A 161 11.35 7.14 -10.59
N ALA A 162 12.31 6.24 -10.31
CA ALA A 162 13.08 5.57 -11.34
C ALA A 162 12.20 4.79 -12.31
N MET A 163 11.25 4.01 -11.79
CA MET A 163 10.29 3.24 -12.60
C MET A 163 9.33 4.15 -13.40
N MET A 164 9.00 5.31 -12.87
CA MET A 164 8.19 6.32 -13.56
C MET A 164 8.97 7.05 -14.66
N GLY A 165 10.30 7.04 -14.63
CA GLY A 165 11.16 7.82 -15.52
C GLY A 165 11.29 9.28 -15.10
N ILE A 166 11.18 9.55 -13.79
CA ILE A 166 11.33 10.87 -13.15
C ILE A 166 12.75 11.02 -12.58
N GLU A 167 13.23 12.25 -12.50
CA GLU A 167 14.53 12.58 -11.92
C GLU A 167 14.58 12.17 -10.43
N LEU A 168 15.60 11.38 -10.05
CA LEU A 168 15.69 10.77 -8.74
C LEU A 168 15.84 11.79 -7.61
N LYS A 169 16.54 12.89 -7.84
CA LYS A 169 16.73 13.97 -6.84
C LYS A 169 15.42 14.67 -6.44
N LYS A 170 14.36 14.47 -7.20
CA LYS A 170 13.03 14.98 -6.85
C LYS A 170 12.32 14.13 -5.78
N TRP A 171 12.92 13.05 -5.27
CA TRP A 171 12.26 12.18 -4.31
C TRP A 171 11.64 12.91 -3.10
N PRO A 172 12.23 13.97 -2.51
CA PRO A 172 11.61 14.66 -1.39
C PRO A 172 10.31 15.39 -1.78
N VAL A 173 10.24 15.92 -3.02
CA VAL A 173 9.04 16.61 -3.55
C VAL A 173 7.84 15.68 -3.61
N TYR A 174 8.07 14.38 -3.73
CA TYR A 174 7.03 13.35 -3.83
C TYR A 174 6.81 12.59 -2.53
N SER A 175 7.89 12.24 -1.83
CA SER A 175 7.83 11.41 -0.62
C SER A 175 7.23 12.16 0.56
N GLU A 176 7.69 13.37 0.85
CA GLU A 176 7.25 14.13 2.02
C GLU A 176 5.74 14.43 1.98
N PRO A 177 5.16 14.99 0.90
CA PRO A 177 3.71 15.21 0.86
C PRO A 177 2.89 13.93 0.86
N ALA A 178 3.37 12.85 0.25
CA ALA A 178 2.67 11.57 0.27
C ALA A 178 2.58 11.01 1.70
N HIS A 179 3.71 10.98 2.42
CA HIS A 179 3.78 10.53 3.81
C HIS A 179 2.92 11.42 4.74
N LEU A 180 3.04 12.74 4.63
CA LEU A 180 2.28 13.67 5.46
C LEU A 180 0.77 13.62 5.18
N SER A 181 0.35 13.28 3.96
CA SER A 181 -1.08 13.19 3.61
C SER A 181 -1.82 12.10 4.37
N VAL A 182 -1.15 11.00 4.71
CA VAL A 182 -1.74 9.87 5.44
C VAL A 182 -1.45 9.92 6.94
N SER A 183 -0.44 10.67 7.36
CA SER A 183 -0.01 10.78 8.76
C SER A 183 -0.52 12.03 9.49
N THR A 184 -1.00 13.05 8.75
CA THR A 184 -1.47 14.32 9.31
C THR A 184 -2.98 14.33 9.44
N PRO A 185 -3.56 14.42 10.65
CA PRO A 185 -5.01 14.54 10.83
C PRO A 185 -5.58 15.78 10.13
N GLU A 186 -6.79 15.67 9.60
CA GLU A 186 -7.46 16.76 8.84
C GLU A 186 -7.57 18.07 9.65
N HIS A 187 -7.71 17.97 10.97
CA HIS A 187 -7.82 19.11 11.86
C HIS A 187 -6.47 19.60 12.42
N SER A 188 -5.37 19.02 11.95
CA SER A 188 -4.02 19.46 12.36
C SER A 188 -3.75 20.89 11.87
N PRO A 189 -3.03 21.71 12.67
CA PRO A 189 -2.49 23.00 12.21
C PRO A 189 -1.61 22.87 10.95
N ASP A 190 -1.01 21.71 10.70
CA ASP A 190 -0.16 21.44 9.55
C ASP A 190 -0.95 21.08 8.27
N ALA A 191 -2.24 20.76 8.35
CA ALA A 191 -3.03 20.34 7.20
C ALA A 191 -2.99 21.34 6.02
N PRO A 192 -3.01 22.68 6.21
CA PRO A 192 -2.86 23.62 5.09
C PRO A 192 -1.48 23.55 4.42
N ARG A 193 -0.40 23.31 5.17
CA ARG A 193 0.96 23.12 4.63
C ARG A 193 1.00 21.85 3.78
N VAL A 194 0.47 20.75 4.28
CA VAL A 194 0.41 19.46 3.56
C VAL A 194 -0.41 19.61 2.27
N ALA A 195 -1.53 20.32 2.32
CA ALA A 195 -2.35 20.58 1.13
C ALA A 195 -1.58 21.37 0.06
N GLU A 196 -0.78 22.37 0.46
CA GLU A 196 0.07 23.12 -0.47
C GLU A 196 1.19 22.26 -1.07
N MET A 197 1.83 21.40 -0.27
CA MET A 197 2.85 20.47 -0.76
C MET A 197 2.26 19.48 -1.79
N ASN A 198 1.06 18.95 -1.54
CA ASN A 198 0.34 18.11 -2.50
C ASN A 198 0.00 18.86 -3.80
N ARG A 199 -0.36 20.13 -3.70
CA ARG A 199 -0.61 20.96 -4.88
C ARG A 199 0.67 21.14 -5.72
N GLN A 200 1.82 21.36 -5.07
CA GLN A 200 3.12 21.49 -5.75
C GLN A 200 3.53 20.17 -6.40
N MET A 201 3.38 19.05 -5.70
CA MET A 201 3.61 17.70 -6.26
C MET A 201 2.74 17.46 -7.50
N GLY A 202 1.46 17.83 -7.45
CA GLY A 202 0.54 17.72 -8.59
C GLY A 202 0.99 18.58 -9.79
N ILE A 203 1.46 19.79 -9.56
CA ILE A 203 2.02 20.67 -10.61
C ILE A 203 3.27 20.05 -11.22
N ASP A 204 4.19 19.54 -10.41
CA ASP A 204 5.41 18.89 -10.93
C ASP A 204 5.07 17.65 -11.76
N MET A 205 4.07 16.87 -11.35
CA MET A 205 3.58 15.73 -12.12
C MET A 205 3.00 16.14 -13.48
N ILE A 206 2.19 17.19 -13.53
CA ILE A 206 1.66 17.72 -14.80
C ILE A 206 2.80 18.17 -15.71
N ASN A 207 3.76 18.93 -15.19
CA ASN A 207 4.93 19.37 -15.95
C ASN A 207 5.75 18.18 -16.47
N THR A 208 5.93 17.15 -15.64
CA THR A 208 6.60 15.89 -16.04
C THR A 208 5.84 15.18 -17.16
N MET A 209 4.52 15.10 -17.10
CA MET A 209 3.72 14.54 -18.20
C MET A 209 3.89 15.32 -19.52
N MET A 210 3.88 16.65 -19.45
CA MET A 210 4.09 17.50 -20.64
C MET A 210 5.48 17.31 -21.23
N GLU A 211 6.52 17.30 -20.38
CA GLU A 211 7.91 17.06 -20.79
C GLU A 211 8.09 15.69 -21.45
N VAL A 212 7.54 14.61 -20.83
CA VAL A 212 7.64 13.25 -21.38
C VAL A 212 6.84 13.10 -22.67
N ARG A 213 5.75 13.86 -22.84
CA ARG A 213 5.00 13.89 -24.11
C ARG A 213 5.80 14.51 -25.25
N GLU A 214 6.54 15.57 -24.97
CA GLU A 214 7.41 16.24 -25.96
C GLU A 214 8.71 15.46 -26.19
N ASN A 215 9.29 14.90 -25.14
CA ASN A 215 10.55 14.18 -25.16
C ASN A 215 10.39 12.78 -24.55
N PRO A 216 9.81 11.81 -25.29
CA PRO A 216 9.53 10.48 -24.77
C PRO A 216 10.75 9.75 -24.23
N ARG A 217 10.65 9.23 -23.02
CA ARG A 217 11.67 8.41 -22.35
C ARG A 217 11.02 7.19 -21.68
N PRO A 218 11.76 6.08 -21.49
CA PRO A 218 11.23 4.90 -20.81
C PRO A 218 10.71 5.22 -19.40
N GLY A 219 9.62 4.57 -18.99
CA GLY A 219 9.02 4.69 -17.68
C GLY A 219 7.49 4.60 -17.70
N LEU A 220 6.91 4.49 -16.51
CA LEU A 220 5.45 4.36 -16.33
C LEU A 220 4.69 5.60 -16.82
N VAL A 221 5.27 6.80 -16.70
CA VAL A 221 4.67 8.03 -17.26
C VAL A 221 4.48 7.87 -18.76
N ASN A 222 5.53 7.48 -19.50
CA ASN A 222 5.44 7.28 -20.94
C ASN A 222 4.51 6.12 -21.32
N ALA A 223 4.49 5.04 -20.53
CA ALA A 223 3.60 3.91 -20.78
C ALA A 223 2.12 4.33 -20.78
N LEU A 224 1.72 5.14 -19.81
CA LEU A 224 0.36 5.67 -19.73
C LEU A 224 0.07 6.70 -20.82
N LEU A 225 1.02 7.58 -21.16
CA LEU A 225 0.88 8.54 -22.27
C LEU A 225 0.74 7.87 -23.64
N GLN A 226 1.30 6.67 -23.82
CA GLN A 226 1.20 5.89 -25.06
C GLN A 226 -0.05 5.00 -25.09
N LEU A 227 -0.78 4.86 -23.98
CA LEU A 227 -1.99 4.05 -23.90
C LEU A 227 -3.06 4.56 -24.88
N ARG A 228 -3.66 3.63 -25.60
CA ARG A 228 -4.79 3.86 -26.50
C ARG A 228 -5.98 3.02 -26.05
N ILE A 229 -7.12 3.67 -25.89
CA ILE A 229 -8.40 3.04 -25.55
C ILE A 229 -9.32 3.27 -26.75
N ASP A 230 -9.79 2.21 -27.38
CA ASP A 230 -10.60 2.27 -28.61
C ASP A 230 -9.97 3.14 -29.72
N GLY A 231 -8.63 3.14 -29.81
CA GLY A 231 -7.86 3.88 -30.80
C GLY A 231 -7.57 5.34 -30.42
N ALA A 232 -8.22 5.90 -29.38
CA ALA A 232 -7.99 7.25 -28.86
C ALA A 232 -6.92 7.26 -27.76
N PRO A 233 -6.17 8.36 -27.57
CA PRO A 233 -5.30 8.53 -26.40
C PRO A 233 -6.10 8.44 -25.11
N ALA A 234 -5.52 7.83 -24.07
CA ALA A 234 -6.09 7.85 -22.72
C ALA A 234 -6.24 9.31 -22.23
N PRO A 235 -7.35 9.67 -21.53
CA PRO A 235 -7.56 11.02 -21.01
C PRO A 235 -6.49 11.44 -20.00
N ASP A 236 -6.03 12.68 -20.05
CA ASP A 236 -4.96 13.20 -19.18
C ASP A 236 -5.30 13.11 -17.69
N LEU A 237 -6.55 13.34 -17.30
CA LEU A 237 -6.98 13.22 -15.90
C LEU A 237 -6.91 11.78 -15.41
N GLU A 238 -7.22 10.79 -16.25
CA GLU A 238 -7.09 9.37 -15.90
C GLU A 238 -5.62 8.95 -15.81
N ILE A 239 -4.76 9.49 -16.67
CA ILE A 239 -3.30 9.29 -16.57
C ILE A 239 -2.80 9.86 -15.25
N LEU A 240 -3.17 11.10 -14.90
CA LEU A 240 -2.81 11.74 -13.62
C LEU A 240 -3.29 10.93 -12.42
N GLY A 241 -4.52 10.41 -12.44
CA GLY A 241 -5.05 9.55 -11.40
C GLY A 241 -4.21 8.29 -11.20
N ASN A 242 -3.82 7.64 -12.30
CA ASN A 242 -2.95 6.46 -12.22
C ASN A 242 -1.54 6.79 -11.73
N LEU A 243 -0.95 7.93 -12.14
CA LEU A 243 0.35 8.38 -11.64
C LEU A 243 0.31 8.73 -10.16
N GLY A 244 -0.75 9.41 -9.71
CA GLY A 244 -1.01 9.68 -8.29
C GLY A 244 -1.17 8.41 -7.47
N LEU A 245 -1.87 7.40 -8.00
CA LEU A 245 -1.99 6.08 -7.37
C LEU A 245 -0.65 5.36 -7.25
N ILE A 246 0.21 5.43 -8.27
CA ILE A 246 1.54 4.80 -8.22
C ILE A 246 2.39 5.42 -7.10
N ILE A 247 2.33 6.74 -6.92
CA ILE A 247 3.02 7.46 -5.84
C ILE A 247 2.42 7.08 -4.49
N GLY A 248 1.12 7.30 -4.29
CA GLY A 248 0.45 7.07 -3.01
C GLY A 248 0.50 5.61 -2.55
N GLY A 249 0.38 4.66 -3.48
CA GLY A 249 0.45 3.23 -3.18
C GLY A 249 1.87 2.69 -3.04
N GLY A 250 2.86 3.35 -3.66
CA GLY A 250 4.24 2.84 -3.73
C GLY A 250 5.13 3.25 -2.57
N PHE A 251 4.82 4.33 -1.87
CA PHE A 251 5.71 4.89 -0.84
C PHE A 251 5.33 4.39 0.55
N ASP A 252 4.30 4.94 1.13
CA ASP A 252 4.04 4.84 2.56
C ASP A 252 3.64 3.44 3.04
N THR A 253 3.03 2.61 2.20
CA THR A 253 2.72 1.21 2.55
C THR A 253 3.96 0.37 2.80
N THR A 254 5.02 0.57 2.00
CA THR A 254 6.31 -0.14 2.16
C THR A 254 7.09 0.44 3.34
N THR A 255 7.03 1.77 3.55
CA THR A 255 7.54 2.45 4.75
C THR A 255 6.93 1.88 6.00
N ALA A 256 5.60 1.80 6.06
CA ALA A 256 4.86 1.26 7.20
C ALA A 256 5.22 -0.19 7.52
N LEU A 257 5.29 -1.05 6.51
CA LEU A 257 5.71 -2.43 6.69
C LEU A 257 7.12 -2.52 7.28
N THR A 258 8.05 -1.73 6.75
CA THR A 258 9.46 -1.75 7.17
C THR A 258 9.60 -1.26 8.61
N ALA A 259 9.01 -0.11 8.93
CA ALA A 259 9.10 0.48 10.26
C ALA A 259 8.54 -0.47 11.34
N HIS A 260 7.32 -0.97 11.17
CA HIS A 260 6.72 -1.90 12.12
C HIS A 260 7.49 -3.21 12.27
N SER A 261 8.05 -3.73 11.17
CA SER A 261 8.84 -4.97 11.23
C SER A 261 10.15 -4.77 11.99
N LEU A 262 10.81 -3.62 11.80
CA LEU A 262 12.04 -3.28 12.52
C LEU A 262 11.76 -2.98 14.00
N GLU A 263 10.66 -2.29 14.33
CA GLU A 263 10.21 -2.10 15.71
C GLU A 263 10.01 -3.44 16.41
N TRP A 264 9.23 -4.35 15.79
CA TRP A 264 8.98 -5.67 16.36
C TRP A 264 10.27 -6.49 16.55
N LEU A 265 11.17 -6.45 15.58
CA LEU A 265 12.47 -7.15 15.68
C LEU A 265 13.39 -6.53 16.73
N SER A 266 13.28 -5.23 17.01
CA SER A 266 13.96 -4.58 18.13
C SER A 266 13.43 -5.09 19.48
N GLU A 267 12.13 -5.24 19.62
CA GLU A 267 11.46 -5.77 20.81
C GLU A 267 11.64 -7.27 20.99
N ASN A 268 11.96 -8.01 19.91
CA ASN A 268 12.13 -9.46 19.88
C ASN A 268 13.55 -9.87 19.41
N PRO A 269 14.60 -9.56 20.17
CA PRO A 269 16.00 -9.75 19.75
C PRO A 269 16.38 -11.21 19.45
N LEU A 270 15.75 -12.19 20.11
CA LEU A 270 15.97 -13.62 19.82
C LEU A 270 15.41 -14.02 18.45
N GLU A 271 14.25 -13.48 18.06
CA GLU A 271 13.68 -13.74 16.74
C GLU A 271 14.45 -12.97 15.65
N ARG A 272 14.97 -11.78 15.96
CA ARG A 272 15.88 -11.04 15.07
C ARG A 272 17.16 -11.83 14.79
N GLU A 273 17.79 -12.37 15.83
CA GLU A 273 18.97 -13.23 15.70
C GLU A 273 18.64 -14.52 14.91
N ARG A 274 17.49 -15.15 15.19
CA ARG A 274 17.02 -16.32 14.46
C ARG A 274 16.82 -16.00 12.97
N LEU A 275 16.17 -14.88 12.64
CA LEU A 275 15.95 -14.45 11.26
C LEU A 275 17.29 -14.21 10.54
N SER A 276 18.25 -13.56 11.19
CA SER A 276 19.58 -13.32 10.63
C SER A 276 20.33 -14.63 10.36
N ARG A 277 20.32 -15.57 11.32
CA ARG A 277 21.03 -16.84 11.23
C ARG A 277 20.41 -17.80 10.21
N GLU A 278 19.09 -17.83 10.08
CA GLU A 278 18.35 -18.76 9.24
C GLU A 278 17.73 -18.06 8.02
N ARG A 279 18.33 -16.97 7.57
CA ARG A 279 17.79 -16.05 6.56
C ARG A 279 17.29 -16.75 5.30
N ASP A 280 18.07 -17.67 4.74
CA ASP A 280 17.70 -18.41 3.52
C ASP A 280 16.37 -19.17 3.63
N LYS A 281 15.95 -19.51 4.85
CA LYS A 281 14.71 -20.24 5.11
C LYS A 281 13.60 -19.33 5.61
N LEU A 282 13.93 -18.23 6.29
CA LEU A 282 12.98 -17.43 7.03
C LEU A 282 12.63 -16.10 6.35
N LEU A 283 13.49 -15.54 5.49
CA LEU A 283 13.24 -14.20 4.93
C LEU A 283 11.92 -14.13 4.17
N ASP A 284 11.64 -15.10 3.31
CA ASP A 284 10.40 -15.13 2.54
C ASP A 284 9.17 -15.35 3.44
N PRO A 285 9.07 -16.40 4.28
CA PRO A 285 7.90 -16.57 5.14
C PRO A 285 7.74 -15.43 6.16
N ALA A 286 8.82 -14.87 6.71
CA ALA A 286 8.76 -13.72 7.60
C ALA A 286 8.23 -12.47 6.89
N THR A 287 8.61 -12.25 5.61
CA THR A 287 8.06 -11.16 4.80
C THR A 287 6.53 -11.29 4.67
N GLU A 288 6.02 -12.48 4.33
CA GLU A 288 4.56 -12.69 4.24
C GLU A 288 3.88 -12.58 5.61
N GLU A 289 4.57 -12.97 6.70
CA GLU A 289 4.01 -12.85 8.05
C GLU A 289 3.93 -11.39 8.52
N PHE A 290 4.95 -10.57 8.29
CA PHE A 290 4.88 -9.15 8.58
C PHE A 290 3.80 -8.46 7.74
N LEU A 291 3.66 -8.82 6.46
CA LEU A 291 2.57 -8.35 5.62
C LEU A 291 1.20 -8.71 6.21
N ARG A 292 1.00 -9.97 6.62
CA ARG A 292 -0.24 -10.42 7.25
C ARG A 292 -0.54 -9.64 8.53
N PHE A 293 0.46 -9.58 9.40
CA PHE A 293 0.27 -9.06 10.76
C PHE A 293 0.03 -7.55 10.76
N TYR A 294 0.82 -6.78 10.02
CA TYR A 294 0.70 -5.33 10.00
C TYR A 294 -0.31 -4.80 8.98
N THR A 295 -0.49 -5.48 7.86
CA THR A 295 -1.46 -5.09 6.82
C THR A 295 -1.46 -3.57 6.59
N PRO A 296 -0.40 -2.98 5.99
CA PRO A 296 -0.22 -1.52 5.93
C PRO A 296 -1.43 -0.75 5.40
N ALA A 297 -2.10 -1.27 4.35
CA ALA A 297 -3.41 -0.78 3.90
C ALA A 297 -4.49 -1.67 4.54
N PRO A 298 -5.20 -1.20 5.59
CA PRO A 298 -6.06 -2.06 6.41
C PRO A 298 -7.35 -2.49 5.73
N GLY A 299 -7.73 -1.85 4.65
CA GLY A 299 -8.96 -2.17 3.91
C GLY A 299 -9.24 -1.19 2.79
N ASP A 300 -10.28 -1.47 2.02
CA ASP A 300 -10.77 -0.63 0.94
C ASP A 300 -12.30 -0.57 0.93
N GLY A 301 -12.84 0.60 0.58
CA GLY A 301 -14.27 0.80 0.35
C GLY A 301 -14.73 0.23 -0.99
N ARG A 302 -16.02 -0.11 -1.04
CA ARG A 302 -16.74 -0.57 -2.24
C ARG A 302 -18.15 -0.01 -2.22
N THR A 303 -18.85 -0.13 -3.36
CA THR A 303 -20.28 0.17 -3.48
C THR A 303 -20.99 -1.00 -4.13
N PHE A 304 -22.16 -1.41 -3.62
CA PHE A 304 -22.99 -2.40 -4.31
C PHE A 304 -23.63 -1.78 -5.55
N SER A 305 -23.41 -2.36 -6.71
CA SER A 305 -23.97 -1.90 -8.00
C SER A 305 -25.35 -2.50 -8.31
N GLY A 306 -25.91 -3.26 -7.40
CA GLY A 306 -27.22 -3.86 -7.48
C GLY A 306 -27.57 -4.59 -6.18
N ASP A 307 -28.84 -4.93 -6.02
CA ASP A 307 -29.30 -5.74 -4.88
C ASP A 307 -28.61 -7.11 -4.91
N PHE A 308 -28.11 -7.55 -3.77
CA PHE A 308 -27.36 -8.79 -3.64
C PHE A 308 -27.65 -9.48 -2.30
N GLU A 309 -27.63 -10.81 -2.30
CA GLU A 309 -27.81 -11.59 -1.08
C GLU A 309 -26.73 -12.70 -1.01
N VAL A 310 -26.11 -12.82 0.16
CA VAL A 310 -25.19 -13.93 0.47
C VAL A 310 -25.25 -14.26 1.98
N ASP A 311 -25.27 -15.54 2.32
CA ASP A 311 -25.31 -16.04 3.71
C ASP A 311 -26.42 -15.40 4.58
N GLY A 312 -27.54 -15.02 3.95
CA GLY A 312 -28.68 -14.36 4.59
C GLY A 312 -28.49 -12.87 4.87
N TYR A 313 -27.37 -12.28 4.46
CA TYR A 313 -27.19 -10.83 4.41
C TYR A 313 -27.77 -10.30 3.11
N GLN A 314 -28.53 -9.21 3.20
CA GLN A 314 -29.16 -8.56 2.04
C GLN A 314 -28.58 -7.17 1.88
N PHE A 315 -27.98 -6.91 0.74
CA PHE A 315 -27.37 -5.64 0.37
C PHE A 315 -28.23 -4.94 -0.67
N LYS A 316 -28.27 -3.62 -0.61
CA LYS A 316 -29.01 -2.80 -1.55
C LYS A 316 -28.06 -2.04 -2.46
N GLU A 317 -28.50 -1.79 -3.70
CA GLU A 317 -27.80 -0.91 -4.62
C GLU A 317 -27.46 0.42 -3.95
N GLY A 318 -26.22 0.89 -4.12
CA GLY A 318 -25.70 2.12 -3.54
C GLY A 318 -25.20 2.00 -2.09
N GLU A 319 -25.46 0.89 -1.39
CA GLU A 319 -24.86 0.70 -0.06
C GLU A 319 -23.34 0.56 -0.15
N ARG A 320 -22.66 1.16 0.83
CA ARG A 320 -21.23 1.12 0.95
C ARG A 320 -20.77 -0.12 1.73
N LEU A 321 -19.61 -0.63 1.38
CA LEU A 321 -18.96 -1.77 2.00
C LEU A 321 -17.50 -1.45 2.29
N TRP A 322 -17.02 -1.73 3.49
CA TRP A 322 -15.60 -1.76 3.83
C TRP A 322 -15.12 -3.21 3.86
N LEU A 323 -14.18 -3.56 2.98
CA LEU A 323 -13.47 -4.83 3.01
C LEU A 323 -12.26 -4.67 3.93
N SER A 324 -12.32 -5.23 5.14
CA SER A 324 -11.23 -5.12 6.11
C SER A 324 -10.19 -6.21 5.90
N TRP A 325 -9.15 -5.91 5.13
CA TRP A 325 -7.99 -6.81 4.94
C TRP A 325 -7.32 -7.13 6.26
N ALA A 326 -7.15 -6.10 7.12
CA ALA A 326 -6.50 -6.25 8.42
C ALA A 326 -7.25 -7.19 9.36
N MET A 327 -8.58 -7.08 9.46
CA MET A 327 -9.37 -7.99 10.28
C MET A 327 -9.35 -9.41 9.70
N ALA A 328 -9.54 -9.56 8.38
CA ALA A 328 -9.51 -10.87 7.72
C ALA A 328 -8.16 -11.58 7.88
N ASN A 329 -7.06 -10.84 7.96
CA ASN A 329 -5.71 -11.37 8.24
C ASN A 329 -5.52 -11.82 9.70
N ARG A 330 -6.47 -11.56 10.57
CA ARG A 330 -6.50 -11.98 11.97
C ARG A 330 -7.60 -13.01 12.27
N ASP A 331 -8.19 -13.61 11.23
CA ASP A 331 -9.27 -14.58 11.37
C ASP A 331 -8.75 -15.92 11.92
N PRO A 332 -9.19 -16.33 13.15
CA PRO A 332 -8.75 -17.56 13.78
C PRO A 332 -9.22 -18.83 13.04
N SER A 333 -10.20 -18.72 12.16
CA SER A 333 -10.62 -19.85 11.32
C SER A 333 -9.61 -20.20 10.22
N VAL A 334 -8.70 -19.25 9.90
CA VAL A 334 -7.68 -19.39 8.85
C VAL A 334 -6.27 -19.39 9.42
N PHE A 335 -6.02 -18.57 10.45
CA PHE A 335 -4.68 -18.39 11.02
C PHE A 335 -4.64 -18.87 12.49
N GLU A 336 -3.87 -19.89 12.76
CA GLU A 336 -3.54 -20.28 14.14
C GLU A 336 -2.76 -19.14 14.79
N LYS A 337 -3.10 -18.78 16.05
CA LYS A 337 -2.49 -17.65 16.78
C LYS A 337 -2.47 -16.35 15.93
N PRO A 338 -3.64 -15.84 15.53
CA PRO A 338 -3.75 -14.76 14.57
C PRO A 338 -3.13 -13.45 15.07
N ASN A 339 -3.08 -13.24 16.40
CA ASN A 339 -2.55 -12.05 17.04
C ASN A 339 -1.06 -12.18 17.45
N GLU A 340 -0.36 -13.22 16.97
CA GLU A 340 1.08 -13.39 17.15
C GLU A 340 1.80 -13.30 15.79
N VAL A 341 3.01 -12.73 15.77
CA VAL A 341 3.94 -12.84 14.65
C VAL A 341 4.67 -14.17 14.73
N VAL A 342 4.58 -14.99 13.69
CA VAL A 342 5.21 -16.31 13.59
C VAL A 342 6.05 -16.34 12.31
N LEU A 343 7.37 -16.10 12.41
CA LEU A 343 8.25 -15.85 11.26
C LEU A 343 8.28 -17.00 10.23
N ASP A 344 7.97 -18.22 10.62
CA ASP A 344 7.92 -19.40 9.75
C ASP A 344 6.50 -19.94 9.54
N ARG A 345 5.49 -19.09 9.66
CA ARG A 345 4.08 -19.46 9.46
C ARG A 345 3.87 -20.17 8.14
N LYS A 346 3.22 -21.33 8.20
CA LYS A 346 2.85 -22.10 7.02
C LYS A 346 1.45 -21.72 6.51
N GLY A 347 1.25 -21.81 5.20
CA GLY A 347 -0.06 -21.56 4.59
C GLY A 347 -0.54 -20.11 4.74
N ASN A 348 0.36 -19.15 4.71
CA ASN A 348 0.09 -17.73 4.96
C ASN A 348 -0.61 -17.05 3.77
N ARG A 349 -1.91 -17.29 3.62
CA ARG A 349 -2.76 -16.74 2.53
C ARG A 349 -3.43 -15.44 2.97
N HIS A 350 -2.62 -14.42 3.20
CA HIS A 350 -3.11 -13.12 3.67
C HIS A 350 -3.69 -12.25 2.55
N PHE A 351 -4.49 -11.24 2.95
CA PHE A 351 -5.16 -10.28 2.08
C PHE A 351 -4.47 -8.91 1.99
N SER A 352 -3.26 -8.74 2.49
CA SER A 352 -2.57 -7.43 2.58
C SER A 352 -2.31 -6.77 1.22
N PHE A 353 -2.40 -7.51 0.14
CA PHE A 353 -2.36 -6.99 -1.23
C PHE A 353 -3.74 -7.00 -1.92
N GLY A 354 -4.81 -7.12 -1.17
CA GLY A 354 -6.12 -7.35 -1.75
C GLY A 354 -6.22 -8.66 -2.55
N ILE A 355 -7.35 -8.87 -3.20
CA ILE A 355 -7.65 -10.07 -3.98
C ILE A 355 -8.50 -9.73 -5.20
N GLY A 356 -8.59 -10.65 -6.18
CA GLY A 356 -9.36 -10.46 -7.40
C GLY A 356 -8.65 -9.54 -8.40
N VAL A 357 -9.43 -8.89 -9.26
CA VAL A 357 -8.91 -8.03 -10.34
C VAL A 357 -8.13 -6.83 -9.82
N HIS A 358 -8.49 -6.31 -8.64
CA HIS A 358 -7.84 -5.20 -7.97
C HIS A 358 -6.65 -5.60 -7.08
N ARG A 359 -6.19 -6.85 -7.12
CA ARG A 359 -5.00 -7.24 -6.37
C ARG A 359 -3.84 -6.31 -6.68
N CYS A 360 -3.13 -5.86 -5.65
CA CYS A 360 -2.06 -4.89 -5.73
C CYS A 360 -1.08 -5.16 -6.89
N VAL A 361 -0.94 -4.22 -7.79
CA VAL A 361 -0.04 -4.31 -8.96
C VAL A 361 1.42 -4.21 -8.55
N GLY A 362 1.73 -3.48 -7.44
CA GLY A 362 3.06 -3.27 -6.88
C GLY A 362 3.55 -4.36 -5.94
N SER A 363 2.79 -5.44 -5.73
CA SER A 363 3.10 -6.47 -4.71
C SER A 363 4.49 -7.12 -4.83
N ASN A 364 5.05 -7.21 -6.05
CA ASN A 364 6.41 -7.71 -6.25
C ASN A 364 7.46 -6.66 -5.89
N VAL A 365 7.20 -5.39 -6.19
CA VAL A 365 8.07 -4.26 -5.84
C VAL A 365 8.17 -4.15 -4.32
N ALA A 366 7.02 -4.12 -3.62
CA ALA A 366 6.96 -4.02 -2.17
C ALA A 366 7.80 -5.12 -1.47
N ARG A 367 7.66 -6.38 -1.90
CA ARG A 367 8.45 -7.49 -1.36
C ARG A 367 9.94 -7.34 -1.61
N THR A 368 10.32 -6.89 -2.80
CA THR A 368 11.73 -6.72 -3.17
C THR A 368 12.37 -5.62 -2.34
N VAL A 369 11.72 -4.47 -2.25
CA VAL A 369 12.20 -3.32 -1.48
C VAL A 369 12.27 -3.64 0.01
N PHE A 370 11.21 -4.21 0.57
CA PHE A 370 11.16 -4.60 1.98
C PHE A 370 12.29 -5.57 2.35
N LYS A 371 12.48 -6.64 1.56
CA LYS A 371 13.54 -7.64 1.81
C LYS A 371 14.95 -7.03 1.74
N ALA A 372 15.18 -6.13 0.79
CA ALA A 372 16.46 -5.44 0.66
C ALA A 372 16.76 -4.57 1.90
N MET A 373 15.81 -3.74 2.32
CA MET A 373 15.96 -2.90 3.52
C MET A 373 16.16 -3.75 4.78
N LEU A 374 15.29 -4.74 5.01
CA LEU A 374 15.38 -5.62 6.17
C LEU A 374 16.73 -6.35 6.21
N THR A 375 17.16 -6.92 5.09
CA THR A 375 18.45 -7.63 5.00
C THR A 375 19.62 -6.72 5.33
N ALA A 376 19.66 -5.52 4.74
CA ALA A 376 20.76 -4.59 4.95
C ALA A 376 20.82 -4.08 6.40
N VAL A 377 19.68 -3.81 7.04
CA VAL A 377 19.63 -3.43 8.46
C VAL A 377 20.15 -4.56 9.33
N LEU A 378 19.70 -5.80 9.12
CA LEU A 378 20.17 -6.96 9.89
C LEU A 378 21.68 -7.23 9.72
N ASP A 379 22.25 -6.90 8.55
CA ASP A 379 23.69 -7.09 8.29
C ASP A 379 24.54 -5.95 8.85
N ARG A 380 24.04 -4.73 8.80
CA ARG A 380 24.86 -3.55 9.09
C ARG A 380 24.64 -2.94 10.46
N MET A 381 23.49 -3.21 11.05
CA MET A 381 23.04 -2.72 12.35
C MET A 381 22.44 -3.88 13.18
N PRO A 382 23.16 -5.02 13.36
CA PRO A 382 22.57 -6.23 13.95
C PRO A 382 22.12 -6.05 15.40
N ASP A 383 22.64 -5.06 16.10
CA ASP A 383 22.42 -4.75 17.49
C ASP A 383 21.50 -3.53 17.73
N TYR A 384 20.86 -3.02 16.67
CA TYR A 384 20.02 -1.83 16.81
C TYR A 384 18.93 -1.99 17.87
N VAL A 385 18.64 -0.91 18.56
CA VAL A 385 17.56 -0.82 19.56
C VAL A 385 16.75 0.45 19.25
N CYS A 386 15.47 0.26 18.96
CA CYS A 386 14.56 1.38 18.75
C CYS A 386 14.27 2.09 20.07
N ASP A 387 14.17 3.42 20.02
CA ASP A 387 13.79 4.25 21.17
C ASP A 387 12.25 4.22 21.33
N PRO A 388 11.70 3.62 22.39
CA PRO A 388 10.25 3.55 22.59
C PRO A 388 9.61 4.92 22.83
N GLU A 389 10.36 5.90 23.40
CA GLU A 389 9.85 7.24 23.67
C GLU A 389 9.85 8.12 22.40
N GLY A 390 10.82 7.89 21.51
CA GLY A 390 10.92 8.58 20.23
C GLY A 390 10.09 7.96 19.11
N SER A 391 9.65 6.71 19.27
CA SER A 391 8.83 6.01 18.27
C SER A 391 7.41 6.60 18.20
N VAL A 392 7.01 7.05 17.01
CA VAL A 392 5.73 7.74 16.80
C VAL A 392 4.91 7.05 15.73
N HIS A 393 3.87 6.35 16.14
CA HIS A 393 2.90 5.74 15.24
C HIS A 393 1.87 6.75 14.72
N TYR A 394 1.20 6.46 13.62
CA TYR A 394 0.02 7.22 13.21
C TYR A 394 -1.09 7.12 14.27
N GLU A 395 -1.80 8.21 14.48
CA GLU A 395 -2.86 8.26 15.48
C GLU A 395 -4.00 7.29 15.16
N THR A 396 -4.29 7.11 13.87
CA THR A 396 -5.38 6.25 13.38
C THR A 396 -4.85 5.25 12.37
N ILE A 397 -5.59 4.15 12.16
CA ILE A 397 -5.33 3.13 11.15
C ILE A 397 -6.44 3.08 10.08
N GLY A 398 -7.11 4.20 9.84
CA GLY A 398 -8.23 4.27 8.91
C GLY A 398 -7.84 4.22 7.45
N VAL A 399 -6.64 4.67 7.09
CA VAL A 399 -6.13 4.70 5.70
C VAL A 399 -4.87 3.86 5.58
N ILE A 400 -3.84 4.20 6.36
CA ILE A 400 -2.58 3.46 6.45
C ILE A 400 -2.27 3.18 7.92
N GLN A 401 -1.79 1.98 8.20
CA GLN A 401 -1.23 1.62 9.50
C GLN A 401 0.29 1.83 9.44
N GLY A 402 0.74 3.01 9.84
CA GLY A 402 2.13 3.43 9.69
C GLY A 402 2.72 4.09 10.92
N MET A 403 3.96 4.55 10.76
CA MET A 403 4.75 5.28 11.76
C MET A 403 5.27 6.58 11.18
N LYS A 404 5.33 7.63 12.02
CA LYS A 404 5.94 8.92 11.66
C LYS A 404 7.45 8.89 11.87
N HIS A 405 7.89 8.29 12.99
CA HIS A 405 9.28 8.20 13.40
C HIS A 405 9.57 6.84 14.02
N LEU A 406 10.77 6.34 13.77
CA LEU A 406 11.31 5.14 14.43
C LEU A 406 12.82 5.32 14.68
N PRO A 407 13.20 6.19 15.65
CA PRO A 407 14.60 6.38 16.00
C PRO A 407 15.20 5.13 16.65
N ALA A 408 16.47 4.86 16.36
CA ALA A 408 17.20 3.73 16.90
C ALA A 408 18.68 4.05 17.06
N ASP A 409 19.30 3.43 18.07
CA ASP A 409 20.73 3.42 18.32
C ASP A 409 21.34 2.08 17.95
N PHE A 410 22.58 2.07 17.48
CA PHE A 410 23.31 0.87 17.07
C PHE A 410 24.84 1.11 17.18
N THR A 411 25.63 0.05 17.13
CA THR A 411 27.09 0.19 17.06
C THR A 411 27.54 0.77 15.71
N PRO A 412 28.24 1.92 15.69
CA PRO A 412 28.73 2.53 14.47
C PRO A 412 29.57 1.59 13.60
N GLY A 413 29.40 1.71 12.29
CA GLY A 413 30.15 0.93 11.30
C GLY A 413 30.74 1.82 10.19
N PRO A 414 31.56 1.28 9.28
CA PRO A 414 32.12 2.03 8.18
C PRO A 414 31.11 2.27 7.05
N ARG A 415 31.25 3.37 6.35
CA ARG A 415 30.61 3.58 5.05
C ARG A 415 31.17 2.57 4.03
N LEU A 416 30.33 2.15 3.08
CA LEU A 416 30.69 1.19 2.03
C LEU A 416 30.81 1.84 0.64
N GLY A 417 30.38 3.08 0.49
CA GLY A 417 30.38 3.76 -0.78
C GLY A 417 30.09 5.26 -0.69
N PRO A 418 29.79 5.90 -1.83
CA PRO A 418 29.45 7.31 -1.88
C PRO A 418 28.15 7.60 -1.13
N GLY A 419 27.96 8.87 -0.74
CA GLY A 419 26.74 9.34 -0.10
C GLY A 419 25.53 9.26 -1.01
N LEU A 420 24.34 9.55 -0.42
CA LEU A 420 23.06 9.38 -1.12
C LEU A 420 22.99 10.26 -2.38
N ASP A 421 23.35 11.54 -2.31
CA ASP A 421 23.27 12.47 -3.44
C ASP A 421 24.12 12.01 -4.64
N GLU A 422 25.35 11.61 -4.39
CA GLU A 422 26.26 11.09 -5.43
C GLU A 422 25.74 9.76 -6.00
N THR A 423 25.22 8.89 -5.13
CA THR A 423 24.60 7.62 -5.54
C THR A 423 23.38 7.86 -6.43
N LEU A 424 22.53 8.84 -6.13
CA LEU A 424 21.38 9.17 -6.97
C LEU A 424 21.80 9.65 -8.37
N GLU A 425 22.89 10.43 -8.49
CA GLU A 425 23.42 10.83 -9.80
C GLU A 425 23.92 9.63 -10.61
N LEU A 426 24.67 8.73 -9.97
CA LEU A 426 25.17 7.51 -10.62
C LEU A 426 24.03 6.60 -11.06
N LEU A 427 23.02 6.41 -10.21
CA LEU A 427 21.85 5.58 -10.52
C LEU A 427 20.97 6.20 -11.61
N GLN A 428 20.79 7.53 -11.61
CA GLN A 428 20.08 8.24 -12.68
C GLN A 428 20.71 7.97 -14.05
N LYS A 429 22.04 8.07 -14.13
CA LYS A 429 22.80 7.77 -15.35
C LYS A 429 22.66 6.30 -15.74
N ALA A 430 22.82 5.37 -14.80
CA ALA A 430 22.70 3.94 -15.04
C ALA A 430 21.30 3.55 -15.53
N CYS A 431 20.25 4.15 -15.00
CA CYS A 431 18.86 3.92 -15.46
C CYS A 431 18.68 4.25 -16.94
N LEU A 432 19.27 5.36 -17.39
CA LEU A 432 19.21 5.78 -18.80
C LEU A 432 20.04 4.85 -19.70
N GLU A 433 21.28 4.56 -19.32
CA GLU A 433 22.20 3.75 -20.12
C GLU A 433 21.76 2.29 -20.24
N GLN A 434 21.29 1.68 -19.14
CA GLN A 434 20.86 0.27 -19.11
C GLN A 434 19.41 0.07 -19.51
N GLY A 435 18.63 1.14 -19.61
CA GLY A 435 17.21 1.08 -19.97
C GLY A 435 16.37 0.30 -18.95
N LEU A 436 16.69 0.40 -17.65
CA LEU A 436 16.00 -0.32 -16.58
C LEU A 436 14.49 -0.05 -16.56
N ALA A 437 14.08 1.17 -16.87
CA ALA A 437 12.68 1.58 -16.92
C ALA A 437 11.95 1.16 -18.23
N ARG A 438 12.50 0.27 -19.04
CA ARG A 438 11.79 -0.30 -20.20
C ARG A 438 10.90 -1.46 -19.78
N PRO A 439 9.75 -1.65 -20.46
CA PRO A 439 8.88 -2.79 -20.17
C PRO A 439 9.53 -4.12 -20.53
N ILE A 440 9.13 -5.20 -19.89
CA ILE A 440 9.40 -6.57 -20.37
C ILE A 440 8.17 -7.02 -21.13
N THR A 441 8.32 -7.16 -22.46
CA THR A 441 7.25 -7.56 -23.38
C THR A 441 7.36 -9.03 -23.80
N GLU A 442 8.49 -9.69 -23.59
CA GLU A 442 8.63 -11.12 -23.89
C GLU A 442 8.03 -11.95 -22.76
N HIS A 443 6.87 -12.52 -23.02
CA HIS A 443 6.30 -13.60 -22.22
C HIS A 443 7.11 -14.89 -22.43
N LYS A 444 8.24 -15.02 -21.72
CA LYS A 444 8.68 -16.35 -21.35
C LYS A 444 7.77 -16.76 -20.19
N GLU A 445 6.93 -17.73 -20.48
CA GLU A 445 5.96 -18.42 -19.62
C GLU A 445 6.03 -17.99 -18.15
N ALA A 446 5.20 -17.02 -17.77
CA ALA A 446 4.91 -16.80 -16.38
C ALA A 446 4.28 -18.10 -15.88
N ALA A 447 5.01 -18.85 -15.06
CA ALA A 447 4.47 -19.99 -14.37
C ALA A 447 3.17 -19.52 -13.70
N VAL A 448 2.06 -20.03 -14.21
CA VAL A 448 0.74 -19.84 -13.61
C VAL A 448 0.85 -20.44 -12.22
N ILE A 449 0.95 -19.59 -11.19
CA ILE A 449 0.82 -20.05 -9.83
C ILE A 449 -0.62 -20.48 -9.69
N ASP A 450 -0.83 -21.80 -9.68
CA ASP A 450 -2.12 -22.43 -9.45
C ASP A 450 -2.60 -22.06 -8.02
N TRP A 451 -3.59 -21.18 -7.96
CA TRP A 451 -4.22 -20.73 -6.73
C TRP A 451 -5.41 -21.62 -6.32
N ARG A 452 -5.41 -22.90 -6.68
CA ARG A 452 -6.41 -23.86 -6.22
C ARG A 452 -6.11 -24.37 -4.81
#